data_51c83cc2912db083cb21e43b52986d11
#
_entry.id   51c83cc2912db083cb21e43b52986d11
#
_cell.length_a   1.000
_cell.length_b   1.000
_cell.length_c   1.000
_cell.angle_alpha   90.00
_cell.angle_beta   90.00
_cell.angle_gamma   90.00
#
_symmetry.space_group_name_H-M   'P 1'
#
loop_
_entity.id
_entity.type
_entity.pdbx_description
1 polymer ?
#
loop_
_entity_poly.entity_id
_entity_poly.type
_entity_poly.pdbx_seq_one_letter_code
_entity_poly.pdbx_strand_id
1 'polypeptide(L)'
;MKGYLDRIFFDRLTFYQSTIIGVLLIIVGIIFLFNPINLNLKVSASIILIGFLVILLSDINEKYVPKTITGRQLTVIIAIWIFIIFIMTSHLEADIFFVLVLMGILIIKEFLNVFFDTPLKKRLKVVFYSLIFLFLVIIVQRIINIKVL
;
A
#
# COMPACT_ATOMS: atom_id res chain seq x y z
N MET A 1 -29.63 18.51 13.24
CA MET A 1 -29.71 17.97 11.87
C MET A 1 -28.65 18.55 10.91
N LYS A 2 -28.42 19.83 10.85
CA LYS A 2 -27.35 20.43 10.00
C LYS A 2 -25.96 19.84 10.25
N GLY A 3 -25.51 19.70 11.48
CA GLY A 3 -24.16 19.20 11.76
C GLY A 3 -23.92 17.72 11.42
N TYR A 4 -24.98 16.92 11.29
CA TYR A 4 -24.86 15.50 10.86
C TYR A 4 -24.69 15.39 9.33
N LEU A 5 -25.44 16.20 8.59
CA LEU A 5 -25.34 16.26 7.12
C LEU A 5 -23.99 16.85 6.68
N ASP A 6 -23.49 17.89 7.35
CA ASP A 6 -22.18 18.47 7.06
C ASP A 6 -21.06 17.46 7.31
N ARG A 7 -21.14 16.65 8.36
CA ARG A 7 -20.16 15.62 8.68
C ARG A 7 -20.15 14.51 7.62
N ILE A 8 -21.33 14.03 7.19
CA ILE A 8 -21.44 13.02 6.13
C ILE A 8 -20.90 13.55 4.80
N PHE A 9 -21.16 14.82 4.49
CA PHE A 9 -20.67 15.44 3.26
C PHE A 9 -19.14 15.57 3.27
N PHE A 10 -18.56 16.03 4.37
CA PHE A 10 -17.10 16.09 4.54
C PHE A 10 -16.43 14.71 4.49
N ASP A 11 -17.02 13.70 5.11
CA ASP A 11 -16.49 12.33 5.09
C ASP A 11 -16.53 11.74 3.68
N ARG A 12 -17.58 11.97 2.91
CA ARG A 12 -17.63 11.57 1.49
C ARG A 12 -16.61 12.32 0.64
N LEU A 13 -16.45 13.60 0.84
CA LEU A 13 -15.50 14.43 0.09
C LEU A 13 -14.07 13.94 0.32
N THR A 14 -13.70 13.62 1.55
CA THR A 14 -12.37 13.09 1.90
C THR A 14 -12.11 11.70 1.33
N PHE A 15 -13.15 10.87 1.22
CA PHE A 15 -13.04 9.57 0.56
C PHE A 15 -12.78 9.72 -0.94
N TYR A 16 -13.56 10.51 -1.63
CA TYR A 16 -13.35 10.77 -3.06
C TYR A 16 -11.96 11.34 -3.31
N GLN A 17 -11.50 12.26 -2.48
CA GLN A 17 -10.15 12.82 -2.58
C GLN A 17 -9.07 11.74 -2.40
N SER A 18 -9.17 10.87 -1.40
CA SER A 18 -8.18 9.80 -1.19
C SER A 18 -8.20 8.78 -2.31
N THR A 19 -9.38 8.43 -2.85
CA THR A 19 -9.52 7.53 -3.98
C THR A 19 -8.90 8.12 -5.24
N ILE A 20 -9.15 9.41 -5.52
CA ILE A 20 -8.56 10.11 -6.67
C ILE A 20 -7.03 10.15 -6.54
N ILE A 21 -6.52 10.49 -5.35
CA ILE A 21 -5.07 10.50 -5.09
C ILE A 21 -4.47 9.11 -5.31
N GLY A 22 -5.11 8.07 -4.80
CA GLY A 22 -4.64 6.69 -4.98
C GLY A 22 -4.61 6.26 -6.45
N VAL A 23 -5.65 6.59 -7.22
CA VAL A 23 -5.71 6.31 -8.66
C VAL A 23 -4.63 7.10 -9.42
N LEU A 24 -4.44 8.38 -9.11
CA LEU A 24 -3.38 9.19 -9.71
C LEU A 24 -1.99 8.61 -9.42
N LEU A 25 -1.73 8.16 -8.20
CA LEU A 25 -0.45 7.51 -7.85
C LEU A 25 -0.24 6.22 -8.65
N ILE A 26 -1.27 5.40 -8.83
CA ILE A 26 -1.17 4.18 -9.65
C ILE A 26 -0.85 4.53 -11.10
N ILE A 27 -1.54 5.52 -11.68
CA ILE A 27 -1.30 5.96 -13.06
C ILE A 27 0.14 6.48 -13.21
N VAL A 28 0.61 7.31 -12.29
CA VAL A 28 1.99 7.82 -12.28
C VAL A 28 2.98 6.66 -12.18
N GLY A 29 2.76 5.71 -11.29
CA GLY A 29 3.61 4.53 -11.15
C GLY A 29 3.67 3.67 -12.42
N ILE A 30 2.54 3.51 -13.12
CA ILE A 30 2.48 2.80 -14.39
C ILE A 30 3.25 3.58 -15.48
N ILE A 31 3.09 4.90 -15.57
CA ILE A 31 3.84 5.75 -16.51
C ILE A 31 5.34 5.59 -16.29
N PHE A 32 5.80 5.59 -15.03
CA PHE A 32 7.20 5.37 -14.71
C PHE A 32 7.69 3.97 -15.06
N LEU A 33 6.83 2.95 -14.97
CA LEU A 33 7.17 1.58 -15.34
C LEU A 33 7.46 1.45 -16.86
N PHE A 34 6.71 2.18 -17.70
CA PHE A 34 6.86 2.14 -19.16
C PHE A 34 7.86 3.17 -19.69
N ASN A 35 8.40 4.04 -18.86
CA ASN A 35 9.35 5.04 -19.30
C ASN A 35 10.75 4.40 -19.49
N PRO A 36 11.38 4.48 -20.68
CA PRO A 36 12.68 3.86 -20.97
C PRO A 36 13.86 4.51 -20.23
N ILE A 37 13.64 5.61 -19.56
CA ILE A 37 14.65 6.24 -18.69
C ILE A 37 14.70 5.42 -17.40
N ASN A 38 15.61 4.46 -17.32
CA ASN A 38 16.09 3.67 -16.15
C ASN A 38 15.52 4.01 -14.77
N LEU A 39 14.22 4.33 -14.71
CA LEU A 39 13.57 4.54 -13.43
C LEU A 39 13.40 3.16 -12.76
N ASN A 40 14.08 3.03 -11.69
CA ASN A 40 14.21 1.84 -10.88
C ASN A 40 12.82 1.20 -10.67
N LEU A 41 12.65 -0.06 -11.05
CA LEU A 41 11.45 -0.86 -10.83
C LEU A 41 10.89 -0.70 -9.40
N LYS A 42 11.79 -0.49 -8.44
CA LYS A 42 11.44 -0.21 -7.03
C LYS A 42 10.62 1.07 -6.86
N VAL A 43 10.96 2.15 -7.58
CA VAL A 43 10.25 3.44 -7.51
C VAL A 43 8.82 3.27 -8.03
N SER A 44 8.68 2.70 -9.21
CA SER A 44 7.36 2.44 -9.82
C SER A 44 6.50 1.56 -8.93
N ALA A 45 7.06 0.45 -8.45
CA ALA A 45 6.36 -0.48 -7.58
C ALA A 45 5.97 0.15 -6.23
N SER A 46 6.84 0.99 -5.64
CA SER A 46 6.53 1.70 -4.40
C SER A 46 5.37 2.68 -4.58
N ILE A 47 5.37 3.44 -5.67
CA ILE A 47 4.31 4.40 -5.97
C ILE A 47 2.97 3.66 -6.21
N ILE A 48 2.97 2.58 -6.99
CA ILE A 48 1.77 1.77 -7.26
C ILE A 48 1.25 1.16 -5.95
N LEU A 49 2.15 0.62 -5.12
CA LEU A 49 1.78 0.02 -3.84
C LEU A 49 1.16 1.03 -2.89
N ILE A 50 1.76 2.21 -2.76
CA ILE A 50 1.22 3.29 -1.92
C ILE A 50 -0.16 3.74 -2.45
N GLY A 51 -0.31 3.91 -3.74
CA GLY A 51 -1.59 4.25 -4.36
C GLY A 51 -2.68 3.20 -4.07
N PHE A 52 -2.34 1.92 -4.19
CA PHE A 52 -3.23 0.82 -3.88
C PHE A 52 -3.62 0.78 -2.38
N LEU A 53 -2.66 1.01 -1.48
CA LEU A 53 -2.91 1.11 -0.05
C LEU A 53 -3.83 2.27 0.30
N VAL A 54 -3.64 3.44 -0.32
CA VAL A 54 -4.50 4.61 -0.12
C VAL A 54 -5.95 4.27 -0.49
N ILE A 55 -6.18 3.57 -1.62
CA ILE A 55 -7.53 3.19 -2.03
C ILE A 55 -8.15 2.16 -1.07
N LEU A 56 -7.39 1.11 -0.72
CA LEU A 56 -7.92 0.00 0.06
C LEU A 56 -8.13 0.32 1.54
N LEU A 57 -7.25 1.14 2.13
CA LEU A 57 -7.29 1.44 3.55
C LEU A 57 -8.05 2.72 3.89
N SER A 58 -8.34 3.56 2.90
CA SER A 58 -9.17 4.75 3.07
C SER A 58 -10.63 4.34 3.23
N ASP A 59 -11.22 4.59 4.40
CA ASP A 59 -12.63 4.29 4.68
C ASP A 59 -13.46 5.57 4.84
N ILE A 60 -14.71 5.51 4.30
CA ILE A 60 -15.68 6.62 4.39
C ILE A 60 -16.31 6.71 5.78
N ASN A 61 -16.48 5.57 6.45
CA ASN A 61 -17.25 5.43 7.68
C ASN A 61 -16.36 5.10 8.87
N GLU A 62 -15.23 5.79 9.04
CA GLU A 62 -14.45 5.67 10.26
C GLU A 62 -15.25 6.21 11.43
N LYS A 63 -16.02 5.35 12.08
CA LYS A 63 -16.51 5.63 13.43
C LYS A 63 -15.28 5.70 14.32
N TYR A 64 -15.03 6.88 14.88
CA TYR A 64 -13.98 7.04 15.87
C TYR A 64 -14.28 6.14 17.06
N VAL A 65 -13.60 5.02 17.12
CA VAL A 65 -13.58 4.15 18.29
C VAL A 65 -12.28 4.45 19.04
N PRO A 66 -12.36 4.94 20.28
CA PRO A 66 -11.15 5.24 21.04
C PRO A 66 -10.32 3.95 21.16
N LYS A 67 -9.02 4.05 20.87
CA LYS A 67 -8.01 2.97 20.86
C LYS A 67 -7.95 2.09 19.60
N THR A 68 -8.66 2.41 18.53
CA THR A 68 -8.49 1.71 17.25
C THR A 68 -7.66 2.54 16.27
N ILE A 69 -6.82 1.85 15.49
CA ILE A 69 -6.05 2.48 14.42
C ILE A 69 -6.95 2.64 13.19
N THR A 70 -7.01 3.85 12.67
CA THR A 70 -7.75 4.15 11.45
C THR A 70 -6.99 3.67 10.20
N GLY A 71 -7.72 3.40 9.10
CA GLY A 71 -7.10 3.01 7.83
C GLY A 71 -6.08 4.03 7.33
N ARG A 72 -6.32 5.33 7.55
CA ARG A 72 -5.36 6.39 7.19
C ARG A 72 -4.07 6.33 7.99
N GLN A 73 -4.16 6.12 9.30
CA GLN A 73 -2.98 5.99 10.16
C GLN A 73 -2.16 4.77 9.74
N LEU A 74 -2.81 3.65 9.43
CA LEU A 74 -2.15 2.45 8.95
C LEU A 74 -1.47 2.68 7.59
N THR A 75 -2.12 3.38 6.66
CA THR A 75 -1.53 3.74 5.37
C THR A 75 -0.26 4.57 5.56
N VAL A 76 -0.26 5.55 6.46
CA VAL A 76 0.92 6.36 6.75
C VAL A 76 2.05 5.51 7.35
N ILE A 77 1.74 4.63 8.30
CA ILE A 77 2.74 3.74 8.91
C ILE A 77 3.39 2.84 7.85
N ILE A 78 2.58 2.23 6.97
CA ILE A 78 3.10 1.37 5.90
C ILE A 78 3.89 2.18 4.87
N ALA A 79 3.44 3.39 4.51
CA ALA A 79 4.16 4.26 3.58
C ALA A 79 5.54 4.68 4.13
N ILE A 80 5.61 5.03 5.41
CA ILE A 80 6.88 5.32 6.09
C ILE A 80 7.80 4.09 6.06
N TRP A 81 7.25 2.91 6.34
CA TRP A 81 8.01 1.66 6.26
C TRP A 81 8.58 1.41 4.87
N ILE A 82 7.76 1.52 3.83
CA ILE A 82 8.20 1.36 2.43
C ILE A 82 9.31 2.35 2.11
N PHE A 83 9.18 3.60 2.56
CA PHE A 83 10.19 4.63 2.32
C PHE A 83 11.53 4.32 3.01
N ILE A 84 11.49 3.85 4.26
CA ILE A 84 12.69 3.42 4.99
C ILE A 84 13.39 2.27 4.26
N ILE A 85 12.63 1.24 3.88
CA ILE A 85 13.17 0.09 3.13
C ILE A 85 13.71 0.52 1.78
N PHE A 86 13.06 1.46 1.10
CA PHE A 86 13.54 1.99 -0.18
C PHE A 86 14.93 2.64 -0.03
N ILE A 87 15.14 3.45 1.01
CA ILE A 87 16.45 4.06 1.28
C ILE A 87 17.49 3.00 1.61
N MET A 88 17.16 2.05 2.50
CA MET A 88 18.09 1.01 2.93
C MET A 88 18.47 0.05 1.80
N THR A 89 17.57 -0.19 0.84
CA THR A 89 17.78 -1.13 -0.25
C THR A 89 18.11 -0.45 -1.57
N SER A 90 18.50 0.83 -1.56
CA SER A 90 18.80 1.59 -2.78
C SER A 90 19.82 0.90 -3.69
N HIS A 91 20.82 0.23 -3.09
CA HIS A 91 21.88 -0.49 -3.81
C HIS A 91 21.62 -1.99 -4.00
N LEU A 92 20.51 -2.52 -3.45
CA LEU A 92 20.18 -3.94 -3.51
C LEU A 92 19.23 -4.23 -4.67
N GLU A 93 19.09 -5.52 -5.00
CA GLU A 93 18.14 -5.98 -6.02
C GLU A 93 16.68 -5.73 -5.60
N ALA A 94 15.79 -5.59 -6.60
CA ALA A 94 14.38 -5.33 -6.36
C ALA A 94 13.69 -6.44 -5.54
N ASP A 95 14.14 -7.68 -5.68
CA ASP A 95 13.58 -8.83 -4.96
C ASP A 95 13.73 -8.67 -3.45
N ILE A 96 14.92 -8.26 -3.01
CA ILE A 96 15.21 -8.04 -1.58
C ILE A 96 14.32 -6.91 -1.04
N PHE A 97 14.12 -5.85 -1.82
CA PHE A 97 13.19 -4.78 -1.48
C PHE A 97 11.78 -5.32 -1.23
N PHE A 98 11.23 -6.12 -2.16
CA PHE A 98 9.88 -6.65 -2.03
C PHE A 98 9.73 -7.61 -0.85
N VAL A 99 10.73 -8.46 -0.60
CA VAL A 99 10.74 -9.35 0.59
C VAL A 99 10.69 -8.55 1.88
N LEU A 100 11.50 -7.50 2.00
CA LEU A 100 11.53 -6.67 3.20
C LEU A 100 10.24 -5.87 3.39
N VAL A 101 9.64 -5.37 2.31
CA VAL A 101 8.33 -4.71 2.37
C VAL A 101 7.26 -5.68 2.86
N LEU A 102 7.22 -6.89 2.29
CA LEU A 102 6.27 -7.93 2.68
C LEU A 102 6.44 -8.34 4.15
N MET A 103 7.68 -8.58 4.59
CA MET A 103 7.97 -8.90 6.00
C MET A 103 7.54 -7.77 6.94
N GLY A 104 7.81 -6.53 6.56
CA GLY A 104 7.40 -5.37 7.37
C GLY A 104 5.88 -5.24 7.50
N ILE A 105 5.14 -5.44 6.42
CA ILE A 105 3.67 -5.42 6.47
C ILE A 105 3.14 -6.57 7.35
N LEU A 106 3.78 -7.75 7.30
CA LEU A 106 3.46 -8.86 8.21
C LEU A 106 3.67 -8.48 9.68
N ILE A 107 4.82 -7.89 9.98
CA ILE A 107 5.17 -7.45 11.34
C ILE A 107 4.16 -6.40 11.81
N ILE A 108 3.89 -5.39 10.99
CA ILE A 108 2.92 -4.34 11.30
C ILE A 108 1.53 -4.94 11.55
N LYS A 109 1.10 -5.86 10.69
CA LYS A 109 -0.18 -6.56 10.86
C LYS A 109 -0.26 -7.29 12.19
N GLU A 110 0.79 -8.02 12.57
CA GLU A 110 0.80 -8.83 13.77
C GLU A 110 0.84 -7.96 15.04
N PHE A 111 1.71 -6.96 15.07
CA PHE A 111 1.81 -6.03 16.19
C PHE A 111 0.55 -5.21 16.43
N LEU A 112 -0.08 -4.75 15.36
CA LEU A 112 -1.23 -3.85 15.44
C LEU A 112 -2.58 -4.58 15.38
N ASN A 113 -2.56 -5.92 15.28
CA ASN A 113 -3.79 -6.73 15.13
C ASN A 113 -4.82 -6.47 16.24
N VAL A 114 -4.36 -6.19 17.47
CA VAL A 114 -5.21 -5.88 18.63
C VAL A 114 -5.96 -4.54 18.44
N PHE A 115 -5.37 -3.60 17.72
CA PHE A 115 -5.90 -2.26 17.52
C PHE A 115 -6.73 -2.10 16.25
N PHE A 116 -6.88 -3.16 15.45
CA PHE A 116 -7.61 -3.11 14.19
C PHE A 116 -9.07 -3.51 14.37
N ASP A 117 -9.95 -2.73 13.76
CA ASP A 117 -11.34 -3.10 13.59
C ASP A 117 -11.50 -4.24 12.57
N THR A 118 -12.62 -4.98 12.66
CA THR A 118 -12.94 -6.12 11.79
C THR A 118 -12.88 -5.76 10.29
N PRO A 119 -13.44 -4.63 9.81
CA PRO A 119 -13.36 -4.26 8.40
C PRO A 119 -11.92 -3.98 7.96
N LEU A 120 -11.11 -3.33 8.81
CA LEU A 120 -9.71 -3.04 8.49
C LEU A 120 -8.88 -4.33 8.40
N LYS A 121 -9.12 -5.30 9.28
CA LYS A 121 -8.49 -6.63 9.21
C LYS A 121 -8.77 -7.35 7.90
N LYS A 122 -10.01 -7.29 7.40
CA LYS A 122 -10.39 -7.91 6.12
C LYS A 122 -9.65 -7.25 4.95
N ARG A 123 -9.58 -5.94 4.92
CA ARG A 123 -8.88 -5.18 3.86
C ARG A 123 -7.38 -5.43 3.89
N LEU A 124 -6.79 -5.44 5.08
CA LEU A 124 -5.37 -5.75 5.24
C LEU A 124 -5.01 -7.16 4.75
N LYS A 125 -5.92 -8.13 4.93
CA LYS A 125 -5.75 -9.47 4.32
C LYS A 125 -5.70 -9.41 2.80
N VAL A 126 -6.55 -8.63 2.16
CA VAL A 126 -6.54 -8.46 0.69
C VAL A 126 -5.23 -7.86 0.22
N VAL A 127 -4.76 -6.80 0.89
CA VAL A 127 -3.44 -6.19 0.61
C VAL A 127 -2.33 -7.23 0.71
N PHE A 128 -2.34 -8.01 1.76
CA PHE A 128 -1.33 -9.03 2.02
C PHE A 128 -1.32 -10.14 0.95
N TYR A 129 -2.48 -10.67 0.59
CA TYR A 129 -2.57 -11.68 -0.49
C TYR A 129 -2.15 -11.12 -1.84
N SER A 130 -2.50 -9.86 -2.14
CA SER A 130 -2.07 -9.19 -3.37
C SER A 130 -0.54 -9.04 -3.43
N LEU A 131 0.10 -8.71 -2.31
CA LEU A 131 1.57 -8.62 -2.22
C LEU A 131 2.24 -9.98 -2.39
N ILE A 132 1.70 -11.04 -1.76
CA ILE A 132 2.20 -12.40 -1.95
C ILE A 132 2.11 -12.81 -3.41
N PHE A 133 0.97 -12.55 -4.06
CA PHE A 133 0.78 -12.86 -5.47
C PHE A 133 1.82 -12.14 -6.36
N LEU A 134 2.01 -10.84 -6.13
CA LEU A 134 3.00 -10.04 -6.85
C LEU A 134 4.42 -10.59 -6.64
N PHE A 135 4.75 -10.96 -5.41
CA PHE A 135 6.05 -11.58 -5.09
C PHE A 135 6.25 -12.91 -5.81
N LEU A 136 5.22 -13.76 -5.87
CA LEU A 136 5.28 -15.04 -6.61
C LEU A 136 5.51 -14.79 -8.11
N VAL A 137 4.86 -13.80 -8.70
CA VAL A 137 5.08 -13.43 -10.12
C VAL A 137 6.54 -13.03 -10.36
N ILE A 138 7.13 -12.23 -9.46
CA ILE A 138 8.55 -11.83 -9.57
C ILE A 138 9.47 -13.04 -9.48
N ILE A 139 9.23 -13.96 -8.55
CA ILE A 139 10.02 -15.21 -8.44
C ILE A 139 9.92 -16.04 -9.70
N VAL A 140 8.72 -16.25 -10.23
CA VAL A 140 8.51 -17.03 -11.47
C VAL A 140 9.25 -16.40 -12.64
N GLN A 141 9.15 -15.08 -12.82
CA GLN A 141 9.90 -14.38 -13.87
C GLN A 141 11.41 -14.56 -13.73
N ARG A 142 11.92 -14.51 -12.51
CA ARG A 142 13.36 -14.73 -12.26
C ARG A 142 13.80 -16.14 -12.62
N ILE A 143 13.01 -17.15 -12.24
CA ILE A 143 13.29 -18.56 -12.58
C ILE A 143 13.29 -18.77 -14.09
N ILE A 144 12.35 -18.17 -14.81
CA ILE A 144 12.28 -18.26 -16.28
C ILE A 144 13.52 -17.60 -16.89
N ASN A 145 13.90 -16.42 -16.45
CA ASN A 145 15.06 -15.69 -16.98
C ASN A 145 16.39 -16.44 -16.72
N ILE A 146 16.51 -17.18 -15.61
CA ILE A 146 17.70 -18.00 -15.34
C ILE A 146 17.77 -19.21 -16.28
N LYS A 147 16.62 -19.79 -16.68
CA LYS A 147 16.60 -20.93 -17.60
C LYS A 147 16.87 -20.57 -19.07
N VAL A 148 16.76 -19.30 -19.43
CA VAL A 148 17.01 -18.83 -20.80
C VAL A 148 18.48 -18.45 -21.03
N LEU A 149 19.27 -18.37 -19.97
CA LEU A 149 20.73 -18.20 -20.01
C LEU A 149 21.43 -19.55 -19.96
#